data_a81a729deba2419ed4504106e5b5b607
#
_entry.id   a81a729deba2419ed4504106e5b5b607
#
_cell.length_a   1.000
_cell.length_b   1.000
_cell.length_c   1.000
_cell.angle_alpha   90.00
_cell.angle_beta   90.00
_cell.angle_gamma   90.00
#
_symmetry.space_group_name_H-M   'P 1'
#
loop_
_entity.id
_entity.type
_entity.pdbx_description
1 polymer ?
#
loop_
_entity_poly.entity_id
_entity_poly.type
_entity_poly.pdbx_seq_one_letter_code
_entity_poly.pdbx_strand_id
1 'polypeptide(L)'
;MNVSLISVSPDAEKHMAYCARVSNPNNQENENYAGLLRYCIKHQHWSIFEQAFMTLEINTTRGLAAQILSCLLYTSDAADE
;
A
#
# COMPACT_ATOMS: atom_id res chain seq x y z
N MET A 1 -18.96 -13.67 1.77
CA MET A 1 -17.65 -13.08 2.14
C MET A 1 -17.82 -11.62 2.50
N ASN A 2 -17.27 -11.22 3.63
CA ASN A 2 -17.29 -9.82 4.08
C ASN A 2 -15.86 -9.34 4.29
N VAL A 3 -15.62 -8.08 3.92
CA VAL A 3 -14.34 -7.43 4.16
C VAL A 3 -14.59 -6.13 4.91
N SER A 4 -13.89 -5.94 6.01
CA SER A 4 -14.00 -4.72 6.83
C SER A 4 -12.62 -4.12 7.07
N LEU A 5 -12.52 -2.81 6.99
CA LEU A 5 -11.30 -2.10 7.35
C LEU A 5 -11.27 -1.91 8.87
N ILE A 6 -10.26 -2.50 9.52
CA ILE A 6 -10.09 -2.38 10.96
C ILE A 6 -9.28 -1.14 11.31
N SER A 7 -8.17 -0.94 10.61
CA SER A 7 -7.33 0.23 10.83
C SER A 7 -6.49 0.53 9.59
N VAL A 8 -6.08 1.78 9.48
CA VAL A 8 -5.18 2.24 8.42
C VAL A 8 -4.28 3.33 9.01
N SER A 9 -3.04 3.42 8.54
CA SER A 9 -2.13 4.47 8.98
C SER A 9 -2.74 5.84 8.76
N PRO A 10 -2.66 6.77 9.74
CA PRO A 10 -3.21 8.12 9.57
C PRO A 10 -2.58 8.82 8.37
N ASP A 11 -3.41 9.48 7.55
CA ASP A 11 -2.97 10.20 6.35
C ASP A 11 -2.04 9.37 5.47
N ALA A 12 -2.39 8.10 5.25
CA ALA A 12 -1.53 7.13 4.58
C ALA A 12 -1.03 7.63 3.22
N GLU A 13 -1.92 8.11 2.37
CA GLU A 13 -1.53 8.58 1.04
C GLU A 13 -0.61 9.79 1.10
N LYS A 14 -0.94 10.76 1.95
CA LYS A 14 -0.12 11.96 2.16
C LYS A 14 1.27 11.59 2.67
N HIS A 15 1.33 10.65 3.63
CA HIS A 15 2.58 10.19 4.22
C HIS A 15 3.47 9.49 3.18
N MET A 16 2.89 8.60 2.39
CA MET A 16 3.64 7.91 1.34
C MET A 16 4.20 8.90 0.32
N ALA A 17 3.40 9.88 -0.09
CA ALA A 17 3.84 10.91 -1.03
C ALA A 17 4.95 11.78 -0.43
N TYR A 18 4.85 12.13 0.85
CA TYR A 18 5.89 12.88 1.57
C TYR A 18 7.22 12.12 1.52
N CYS A 19 7.19 10.82 1.80
CA CYS A 19 8.38 9.97 1.75
C CYS A 19 8.94 9.88 0.33
N ALA A 20 8.08 9.78 -0.69
CA ALA A 20 8.53 9.72 -2.08
C ALA A 20 9.22 11.00 -2.54
N ARG A 21 8.88 12.13 -1.92
CA ARG A 21 9.42 13.45 -2.29
C ARG A 21 10.60 13.88 -1.41
N VAL A 22 11.21 12.97 -0.69
CA VAL A 22 12.31 13.30 0.24
C VAL A 22 13.50 13.95 -0.48
N SER A 23 13.72 13.61 -1.75
CA SER A 23 14.77 14.21 -2.57
C SER A 23 14.40 15.58 -3.14
N ASN A 24 13.17 16.03 -2.95
CA ASN A 24 12.70 17.34 -3.40
C ASN A 24 11.93 18.03 -2.27
N PRO A 25 12.64 18.56 -1.25
CA PRO A 25 12.00 19.09 -0.04
C PRO A 25 11.00 20.22 -0.30
N ASN A 26 11.22 21.02 -1.34
CA ASN A 26 10.33 22.13 -1.67
C ASN A 26 8.94 21.66 -2.11
N ASN A 27 8.82 20.40 -2.51
CA ASN A 27 7.57 19.85 -3.02
C ASN A 27 6.92 18.85 -2.06
N GLN A 28 7.53 18.60 -0.90
CA GLN A 28 7.02 17.58 0.04
C GLN A 28 5.62 17.90 0.57
N GLU A 29 5.27 19.17 0.68
CA GLU A 29 3.95 19.60 1.16
C GLU A 29 2.90 19.75 0.05
N ASN A 30 3.24 19.39 -1.19
CA ASN A 30 2.31 19.46 -2.30
C ASN A 30 1.15 18.48 -2.08
N GLU A 31 -0.08 18.98 -2.16
CA GLU A 31 -1.26 18.17 -1.88
C GLU A 31 -1.70 17.28 -3.05
N ASN A 32 -1.04 17.34 -4.19
CA ASN A 32 -1.31 16.45 -5.32
C ASN A 32 -0.65 15.09 -5.10
N TYR A 33 -0.89 14.48 -3.95
CA TYR A 33 -0.29 13.18 -3.64
C TYR A 33 -0.93 12.02 -4.41
N ALA A 34 -2.22 12.11 -4.74
CA ALA A 34 -2.88 11.05 -5.51
C ALA A 34 -2.26 10.89 -6.90
N GLY A 35 -1.91 11.98 -7.56
CA GLY A 35 -1.23 11.95 -8.86
C GLY A 35 0.13 11.31 -8.77
N LEU A 36 0.90 11.65 -7.74
CA LEU A 36 2.21 11.06 -7.51
C LEU A 36 2.11 9.56 -7.26
N LEU A 37 1.17 9.13 -6.43
CA LEU A 37 1.00 7.71 -6.13
C LEU A 37 0.61 6.91 -7.37
N ARG A 38 -0.25 7.45 -8.22
CA ARG A 38 -0.58 6.82 -9.51
C ARG A 38 0.64 6.69 -10.41
N TYR A 39 1.48 7.72 -10.44
CA TYR A 39 2.75 7.68 -11.18
C TYR A 39 3.65 6.56 -10.65
N CYS A 40 3.78 6.43 -9.34
CA CYS A 40 4.60 5.39 -8.73
C CYS A 40 4.07 3.98 -9.05
N ILE A 41 2.76 3.79 -9.05
CA ILE A 41 2.15 2.52 -9.44
C ILE A 41 2.47 2.21 -10.90
N LYS A 42 2.28 3.18 -11.79
CA LYS A 42 2.51 3.01 -13.22
C LYS A 42 3.97 2.62 -13.52
N HIS A 43 4.92 3.18 -12.79
CA HIS A 43 6.35 2.94 -12.98
C HIS A 43 6.91 1.89 -12.03
N GLN A 44 6.04 1.18 -11.30
CA GLN A 44 6.41 0.07 -10.42
C GLN A 44 7.38 0.48 -9.29
N HIS A 45 7.24 1.70 -8.79
CA HIS A 45 7.99 2.19 -7.63
C HIS A 45 7.24 1.79 -6.35
N TRP A 46 7.43 0.56 -5.90
CA TRP A 46 6.63 -0.02 -4.82
C TRP A 46 7.10 0.33 -3.41
N SER A 47 8.37 0.70 -3.23
CA SER A 47 8.95 0.86 -1.89
C SER A 47 8.23 1.89 -1.02
N ILE A 48 7.69 2.96 -1.61
CA ILE A 48 6.97 3.98 -0.85
C ILE A 48 5.67 3.45 -0.24
N PHE A 49 5.09 2.42 -0.85
CA PHE A 49 3.84 1.82 -0.34
C PHE A 49 4.06 0.97 0.91
N GLU A 50 5.31 0.70 1.27
CA GLU A 50 5.67 0.03 2.52
C GLU A 50 5.65 0.97 3.72
N GLN A 51 5.45 2.27 3.50
CA GLN A 51 5.44 3.28 4.56
C GLN A 51 4.08 3.44 5.22
N ALA A 52 3.08 2.70 4.78
CA ALA A 52 1.74 2.74 5.35
C ALA A 52 1.20 1.33 5.48
N PHE A 53 0.30 1.13 6.45
CA PHE A 53 -0.25 -0.17 6.77
C PHE A 53 -1.75 -0.09 6.86
N MET A 54 -2.41 -1.18 6.48
CA MET A 54 -3.84 -1.32 6.68
C MET A 54 -4.15 -2.73 7.19
N THR A 55 -5.08 -2.82 8.12
CA THR A 55 -5.54 -4.08 8.65
C THR A 55 -6.97 -4.32 8.18
N LEU A 56 -7.17 -5.43 7.51
CA LEU A 56 -8.48 -5.84 7.03
C LEU A 56 -8.96 -7.08 7.79
N GLU A 57 -10.23 -7.10 8.14
CA GLU A 57 -10.88 -8.30 8.62
C GLU A 57 -11.65 -8.93 7.46
N ILE A 58 -11.35 -10.18 7.16
CA ILE A 58 -11.99 -10.90 6.06
C ILE A 58 -12.70 -12.12 6.61
N ASN A 59 -14.02 -12.14 6.49
CA ASN A 59 -14.86 -13.27 6.88
C ASN A 59 -15.18 -14.10 5.64
N THR A 60 -14.65 -15.31 5.58
CA THR A 60 -14.76 -16.17 4.40
C THR A 60 -14.63 -17.64 4.80
N THR A 61 -14.69 -18.53 3.82
CA THR A 61 -14.48 -19.97 4.06
C THR A 61 -13.00 -20.26 4.32
N ARG A 62 -12.73 -21.39 4.99
CA ARG A 62 -11.36 -21.84 5.26
C ARG A 62 -10.54 -22.00 3.98
N GLY A 63 -11.16 -22.56 2.93
CA GLY A 63 -10.49 -22.75 1.64
C GLY A 63 -10.09 -21.45 0.98
N LEU A 64 -10.98 -20.47 0.95
CA LEU A 64 -10.70 -19.16 0.38
C LEU A 64 -9.66 -18.41 1.22
N ALA A 65 -9.72 -18.53 2.55
CA ALA A 65 -8.74 -17.90 3.42
C ALA A 65 -7.33 -18.39 3.11
N ALA A 66 -7.15 -19.68 2.93
CA ALA A 66 -5.86 -20.28 2.56
C ALA A 66 -5.38 -19.76 1.20
N GLN A 67 -6.27 -19.62 0.22
CA GLN A 67 -5.92 -19.10 -1.09
C GLN A 67 -5.49 -17.63 -1.03
N ILE A 68 -6.18 -16.81 -0.25
CA ILE A 68 -5.82 -15.39 -0.08
C ILE A 68 -4.42 -15.28 0.52
N LEU A 69 -4.13 -16.04 1.58
CA LEU A 69 -2.81 -16.01 2.23
C LEU A 69 -1.71 -16.46 1.28
N SER A 70 -1.94 -17.53 0.52
CA SER A 70 -0.98 -18.02 -0.48
C SER A 70 -0.69 -16.96 -1.55
N CYS A 71 -1.72 -16.28 -2.03
CA CYS A 71 -1.58 -15.23 -3.03
C CYS A 71 -0.73 -14.07 -2.53
N LEU A 72 -0.98 -13.63 -1.29
CA LEU A 72 -0.22 -12.53 -0.68
C LEU A 72 1.24 -12.91 -0.46
N LEU A 73 1.51 -14.11 0.03
CA LEU A 73 2.87 -14.61 0.24
C LEU A 73 3.64 -14.70 -1.08
N TYR A 74 3.00 -15.22 -2.11
CA TYR A 74 3.61 -15.32 -3.43
C TYR A 74 3.96 -13.93 -3.98
N THR A 75 3.07 -12.97 -3.84
CA THR A 75 3.30 -11.60 -4.30
C THR A 75 4.46 -10.95 -3.54
N SER A 76 4.55 -11.17 -2.22
CA SER A 76 5.66 -10.65 -1.41
C SER A 76 7.00 -11.24 -1.84
N ASP A 77 7.05 -12.56 -2.06
CA ASP A 77 8.27 -13.23 -2.51
C ASP A 77 8.72 -12.70 -3.87
N ALA A 78 7.77 -12.49 -4.79
CA ALA A 78 8.07 -11.93 -6.10
C ALA A 78 8.59 -10.49 -6.01
N ALA A 79 8.09 -9.70 -5.05
CA ALA A 79 8.53 -8.32 -4.85
C ALA A 79 9.95 -8.25 -4.27
N ASP A 80 10.34 -9.26 -3.47
CA ASP A 80 11.67 -9.31 -2.85
C ASP A 80 12.77 -9.73 -3.84
N GLU A 81 12.39 -10.29 -4.96
CA GLU A 81 13.33 -10.67 -6.00
C GLU A 81 13.66 -9.49 -6.92
#